data_515e4eb33390eb9e809fcc15470272c1
#
_entry.id   515e4eb33390eb9e809fcc15470272c1
#
_cell.length_a   1.000
_cell.length_b   1.000
_cell.length_c   1.000
_cell.angle_alpha   90.00
_cell.angle_beta   90.00
_cell.angle_gamma   90.00
#
_symmetry.space_group_name_H-M   'P 1'
#
loop_
_entity.id
_entity.type
_entity.pdbx_description
1 polymer ?
#
loop_
_entity_poly.entity_id
_entity_poly.type
_entity_poly.pdbx_seq_one_letter_code
_entity_poly.pdbx_strand_id
1 'polypeptide(L)'
;MGSRPMILNPSHPEVIEAVASHLDDGTTLMANNPIALELAEEIINAVTCAEQVRFLLSGPEADMYAIRLARAYTGKDRIIKFEGGYHGMGSEAQMNLTPTKFANFPQSVSDSAGIRESIRRDTLVAPFNDASFLKSLLDEYEGEIAAVFMEPFQKTIPPEEGFLNSARTLCNKHDVLLIFDEIATDFRFAHGGVQEVYG
;
A
#
# COMPACT_ATOMS: atom_id res chain seq x y z
N MET A 1 -6.05 -18.97 -13.31
CA MET A 1 -6.92 -17.94 -12.73
C MET A 1 -6.03 -16.77 -12.32
N GLY A 2 -6.42 -15.52 -12.62
CA GLY A 2 -5.69 -14.35 -12.22
C GLY A 2 -5.94 -13.97 -10.75
N SER A 3 -5.04 -13.16 -10.20
CA SER A 3 -5.23 -12.55 -8.87
C SER A 3 -6.08 -11.28 -8.97
N ARG A 4 -6.41 -10.67 -7.84
CA ARG A 4 -7.20 -9.42 -7.77
C ARG A 4 -6.73 -8.28 -8.67
N PRO A 5 -5.41 -8.00 -8.83
CA PRO A 5 -4.94 -6.91 -9.69
C PRO A 5 -5.25 -7.10 -11.18
N MET A 6 -5.58 -8.31 -11.61
CA MET A 6 -5.86 -8.58 -13.01
C MET A 6 -7.24 -8.06 -13.42
N ILE A 7 -7.29 -7.01 -14.22
CA ILE A 7 -8.52 -6.41 -14.74
C ILE A 7 -8.97 -7.10 -16.02
N LEU A 8 -8.05 -7.30 -16.95
CA LEU A 8 -8.27 -8.05 -18.19
C LEU A 8 -8.04 -9.55 -17.95
N ASN A 9 -8.50 -10.39 -18.88
CA ASN A 9 -8.22 -11.82 -18.79
C ASN A 9 -6.72 -12.10 -19.03
N PRO A 10 -6.20 -13.29 -18.59
CA PRO A 10 -4.77 -13.62 -18.70
C PRO A 10 -4.24 -13.69 -20.15
N SER A 11 -5.11 -13.79 -21.12
CA SER A 11 -4.77 -13.98 -22.53
C SER A 11 -5.55 -13.00 -23.41
N HIS A 12 -5.65 -11.72 -22.98
CA HIS A 12 -6.29 -10.70 -23.80
C HIS A 12 -5.52 -10.52 -25.11
N PRO A 13 -6.18 -10.65 -26.30
CA PRO A 13 -5.48 -10.68 -27.58
C PRO A 13 -4.59 -9.45 -27.83
N GLU A 14 -5.09 -8.26 -27.57
CA GLU A 14 -4.34 -7.01 -27.78
C GLU A 14 -3.12 -6.92 -26.87
N VAL A 15 -3.20 -7.43 -25.62
CA VAL A 15 -2.06 -7.47 -24.71
C VAL A 15 -0.99 -8.45 -25.21
N ILE A 16 -1.42 -9.62 -25.68
CA ILE A 16 -0.49 -10.62 -26.24
C ILE A 16 0.21 -10.07 -27.49
N GLU A 17 -0.53 -9.42 -28.38
CA GLU A 17 0.02 -8.80 -29.59
C GLU A 17 1.02 -7.69 -29.25
N ALA A 18 0.68 -6.80 -28.31
CA ALA A 18 1.55 -5.73 -27.86
C ALA A 18 2.85 -6.27 -27.24
N VAL A 19 2.78 -7.30 -26.40
CA VAL A 19 3.96 -7.96 -25.84
C VAL A 19 4.80 -8.60 -26.93
N ALA A 20 4.18 -9.36 -27.84
CA ALA A 20 4.89 -10.05 -28.92
C ALA A 20 5.64 -9.09 -29.85
N SER A 21 5.04 -7.95 -30.18
CA SER A 21 5.66 -6.94 -31.07
C SER A 21 6.90 -6.25 -30.48
N HIS A 22 7.08 -6.32 -29.16
CA HIS A 22 8.22 -5.69 -28.47
C HIS A 22 9.30 -6.68 -28.01
N LEU A 23 9.12 -7.99 -28.26
CA LEU A 23 10.11 -8.98 -27.84
C LEU A 23 11.44 -8.84 -28.58
N ASP A 24 11.41 -8.41 -29.84
CA ASP A 24 12.61 -8.22 -30.66
C ASP A 24 13.45 -7.01 -30.18
N ASP A 25 12.84 -6.06 -29.46
CA ASP A 25 13.53 -4.91 -28.87
C ASP A 25 14.30 -5.28 -27.58
N GLY A 26 14.12 -6.50 -27.10
CA GLY A 26 14.73 -7.03 -25.88
C GLY A 26 13.85 -6.86 -24.63
N THR A 27 14.05 -7.75 -23.67
CA THR A 27 13.24 -7.82 -22.43
C THR A 27 13.94 -7.23 -21.20
N THR A 28 15.21 -6.85 -21.33
CA THR A 28 16.01 -6.31 -20.21
C THR A 28 16.78 -5.09 -20.68
N LEU A 29 16.45 -3.94 -20.14
CA LEU A 29 17.06 -2.67 -20.50
C LEU A 29 17.74 -2.03 -19.29
N MET A 30 18.95 -1.51 -19.50
CA MET A 30 19.71 -0.78 -18.47
C MET A 30 19.31 0.69 -18.37
N ALA A 31 18.71 1.23 -19.43
CA ALA A 31 18.22 2.62 -19.50
C ALA A 31 16.68 2.67 -19.38
N ASN A 32 16.15 3.88 -19.25
CA ASN A 32 14.70 4.07 -19.24
C ASN A 32 14.11 3.60 -20.59
N ASN A 33 13.10 2.76 -20.48
CA ASN A 33 12.33 2.32 -21.63
C ASN A 33 11.29 3.41 -21.99
N PRO A 34 11.17 3.83 -23.26
CA PRO A 34 10.14 4.79 -23.68
C PRO A 34 8.72 4.40 -23.25
N ILE A 35 8.37 3.12 -23.39
CA ILE A 35 7.04 2.61 -22.97
C ILE A 35 6.82 2.76 -21.47
N ALA A 36 7.87 2.58 -20.66
CA ALA A 36 7.77 2.79 -19.22
C ALA A 36 7.58 4.28 -18.86
N LEU A 37 8.13 5.20 -19.65
CA LEU A 37 7.90 6.63 -19.47
C LEU A 37 6.45 7.00 -19.83
N GLU A 38 5.93 6.51 -20.95
CA GLU A 38 4.52 6.68 -21.33
C GLU A 38 3.58 6.14 -20.25
N LEU A 39 3.85 4.93 -19.72
CA LEU A 39 3.06 4.37 -18.63
C LEU A 39 3.16 5.22 -17.36
N ALA A 40 4.32 5.78 -17.03
CA ALA A 40 4.46 6.66 -15.87
C ALA A 40 3.64 7.94 -16.03
N GLU A 41 3.60 8.52 -17.23
CA GLU A 41 2.77 9.69 -17.53
C GLU A 41 1.27 9.36 -17.40
N GLU A 42 0.82 8.22 -17.91
CA GLU A 42 -0.56 7.77 -17.75
C GLU A 42 -0.94 7.57 -16.28
N ILE A 43 -0.06 6.98 -15.47
CA ILE A 43 -0.29 6.82 -14.03
C ILE A 43 -0.39 8.19 -13.33
N ILE A 44 0.52 9.12 -13.63
CA ILE A 44 0.51 10.46 -13.03
C ILE A 44 -0.77 11.23 -13.42
N ASN A 45 -1.24 11.05 -14.65
CA ASN A 45 -2.48 11.68 -15.11
C ASN A 45 -3.73 11.07 -14.48
N ALA A 46 -3.70 9.79 -14.15
CA ALA A 46 -4.83 9.07 -13.55
C ALA A 46 -4.93 9.26 -12.05
N VAL A 47 -3.80 9.18 -11.34
CA VAL A 47 -3.75 9.13 -9.87
C VAL A 47 -3.46 10.53 -9.32
N THR A 48 -4.45 11.15 -8.71
CA THR A 48 -4.43 12.57 -8.32
C THR A 48 -3.25 12.98 -7.43
N CYS A 49 -2.76 12.08 -6.57
CA CYS A 49 -1.64 12.36 -5.67
C CYS A 49 -0.26 11.99 -6.27
N ALA A 50 -0.21 11.40 -7.47
CA ALA A 50 1.02 10.95 -8.07
C ALA A 50 1.74 12.10 -8.82
N GLU A 51 2.93 12.46 -8.36
CA GLU A 51 3.83 13.40 -9.04
C GLU A 51 5.03 12.67 -9.67
N GLN A 52 5.38 11.52 -9.14
CA GLN A 52 6.48 10.69 -9.59
C GLN A 52 6.11 9.21 -9.50
N VAL A 53 6.67 8.40 -10.39
CA VAL A 53 6.44 6.97 -10.43
C VAL A 53 7.78 6.22 -10.34
N ARG A 54 7.80 5.16 -9.55
CA ARG A 54 8.87 4.19 -9.52
C ARG A 54 8.32 2.79 -9.76
N PHE A 55 8.75 2.16 -10.84
CA PHE A 55 8.41 0.78 -11.14
C PHE A 55 9.23 -0.20 -10.32
N LEU A 56 8.57 -1.26 -9.86
CA LEU A 56 9.14 -2.38 -9.13
C LEU A 56 8.54 -3.68 -9.68
N LEU A 57 9.11 -4.83 -9.30
CA LEU A 57 8.72 -6.10 -9.91
C LEU A 57 7.47 -6.74 -9.27
N SER A 58 7.09 -6.30 -8.08
CA SER A 58 5.94 -6.87 -7.36
C SER A 58 5.35 -5.90 -6.35
N GLY A 59 4.08 -6.13 -5.97
CA GLY A 59 3.42 -5.38 -4.90
C GLY A 59 4.18 -5.39 -3.58
N PRO A 60 4.61 -6.57 -3.06
CA PRO A 60 5.42 -6.62 -1.84
C PRO A 60 6.69 -5.78 -1.88
N GLU A 61 7.33 -5.65 -3.05
CA GLU A 61 8.48 -4.77 -3.21
C GLU A 61 8.07 -3.30 -3.15
N ALA A 62 6.95 -2.94 -3.77
CA ALA A 62 6.42 -1.58 -3.73
C ALA A 62 6.09 -1.16 -2.29
N ASP A 63 5.41 -2.01 -1.54
CA ASP A 63 5.06 -1.78 -0.15
C ASP A 63 6.30 -1.63 0.74
N MET A 64 7.28 -2.53 0.58
CA MET A 64 8.56 -2.44 1.30
C MET A 64 9.30 -1.13 0.98
N TYR A 65 9.28 -0.71 -0.28
CA TYR A 65 9.90 0.56 -0.69
C TYR A 65 9.15 1.76 -0.14
N ALA A 66 7.82 1.75 -0.14
CA ALA A 66 6.99 2.82 0.39
C ALA A 66 7.24 3.03 1.90
N ILE A 67 7.28 1.94 2.68
CA ILE A 67 7.60 1.98 4.11
C ILE A 67 9.03 2.52 4.34
N ARG A 68 10.01 2.03 3.56
CA ARG A 68 11.39 2.50 3.68
C ARG A 68 11.54 3.97 3.30
N LEU A 69 10.84 4.41 2.26
CA LEU A 69 10.83 5.82 1.86
C LEU A 69 10.20 6.70 2.94
N ALA A 70 9.08 6.27 3.53
CA ALA A 70 8.44 6.98 4.62
C ALA A 70 9.37 7.15 5.83
N ARG A 71 10.06 6.09 6.23
CA ARG A 71 11.07 6.14 7.30
C ARG A 71 12.24 7.07 6.96
N ALA A 72 12.74 7.00 5.73
CA ALA A 72 13.85 7.86 5.29
C ALA A 72 13.47 9.35 5.25
N TYR A 73 12.24 9.66 4.82
CA TYR A 73 11.74 11.02 4.72
C TYR A 73 11.45 11.64 6.09
N THR A 74 10.83 10.88 6.99
CA THR A 74 10.39 11.39 8.30
C THR A 74 11.44 11.26 9.38
N GLY A 75 12.44 10.39 9.22
CA GLY A 75 13.41 10.03 10.27
C GLY A 75 12.80 9.22 11.42
N LYS A 76 11.58 8.70 11.24
CA LYS A 76 10.83 7.94 12.24
C LYS A 76 10.81 6.47 11.85
N ASP A 77 10.69 5.54 12.81
CA ASP A 77 10.79 4.10 12.56
C ASP A 77 9.45 3.38 12.52
N ARG A 78 8.48 3.80 13.32
CA ARG A 78 7.22 3.10 13.50
C ARG A 78 6.24 3.34 12.35
N ILE A 79 5.43 2.33 12.08
CA ILE A 79 4.28 2.43 11.18
C ILE A 79 3.02 1.93 11.89
N ILE A 80 1.87 2.44 11.48
CA ILE A 80 0.56 1.88 11.83
C ILE A 80 0.02 1.17 10.60
N LYS A 81 -0.41 -0.08 10.75
CA LYS A 81 -1.21 -0.80 9.75
C LYS A 81 -2.55 -1.23 10.35
N PHE A 82 -3.47 -1.70 9.51
CA PHE A 82 -4.77 -2.18 9.97
C PHE A 82 -4.82 -3.70 10.02
N GLU A 83 -5.49 -4.23 11.04
CA GLU A 83 -5.68 -5.67 11.20
C GLU A 83 -6.36 -6.27 9.98
N GLY A 84 -5.85 -7.40 9.52
CA GLY A 84 -6.36 -8.08 8.33
C GLY A 84 -5.90 -7.50 6.99
N GLY A 85 -5.29 -6.31 6.94
CA GLY A 85 -4.76 -5.71 5.72
C GLY A 85 -3.67 -6.57 5.08
N TYR A 86 -3.77 -6.80 3.77
CA TYR A 86 -2.82 -7.62 3.01
C TYR A 86 -1.88 -6.74 2.21
N HIS A 87 -0.60 -6.79 2.53
CA HIS A 87 0.46 -6.00 1.90
C HIS A 87 1.63 -6.88 1.45
N GLY A 88 1.31 -8.09 1.00
CA GLY A 88 2.30 -9.04 0.50
C GLY A 88 3.10 -9.76 1.59
N MET A 89 4.37 -10.09 1.30
CA MET A 89 5.20 -10.99 2.10
C MET A 89 6.33 -10.26 2.87
N GLY A 90 6.33 -8.94 2.86
CA GLY A 90 7.26 -8.14 3.67
C GLY A 90 7.08 -8.38 5.16
N SER A 91 8.11 -8.15 5.96
CA SER A 91 8.07 -8.45 7.39
C SER A 91 7.00 -7.65 8.13
N GLU A 92 6.84 -6.37 7.81
CA GLU A 92 5.80 -5.50 8.35
C GLU A 92 4.40 -5.92 7.87
N ALA A 93 4.30 -6.38 6.61
CA ALA A 93 3.06 -6.86 6.03
C ALA A 93 2.50 -8.11 6.71
N GLN A 94 3.39 -8.96 7.24
CA GLN A 94 3.05 -10.21 7.92
C GLN A 94 2.67 -10.03 9.40
N MET A 95 2.32 -8.81 9.80
CA MET A 95 1.77 -8.52 11.12
C MET A 95 0.24 -8.47 11.04
N ASN A 96 -0.44 -9.28 11.86
CA ASN A 96 -1.92 -9.32 11.96
C ASN A 96 -2.63 -9.46 10.60
N LEU A 97 -2.10 -10.25 9.69
CA LEU A 97 -2.73 -10.54 8.40
C LEU A 97 -3.92 -11.50 8.56
N THR A 98 -3.70 -12.60 9.29
CA THR A 98 -4.70 -13.61 9.67
C THR A 98 -4.34 -14.16 11.03
N PRO A 99 -4.38 -13.37 12.10
CA PRO A 99 -3.78 -13.75 13.36
C PRO A 99 -4.44 -15.01 13.92
N THR A 100 -3.65 -16.03 14.18
CA THR A 100 -4.08 -17.26 14.88
C THR A 100 -4.06 -17.08 16.40
N LYS A 101 -3.48 -15.98 16.86
CA LYS A 101 -3.41 -15.56 18.25
C LYS A 101 -3.94 -14.14 18.36
N PHE A 102 -4.81 -13.91 19.34
CA PHE A 102 -5.27 -12.56 19.61
C PHE A 102 -4.13 -11.72 20.17
N ALA A 103 -3.96 -10.53 19.64
CA ALA A 103 -3.14 -9.48 20.21
C ALA A 103 -4.01 -8.45 20.92
N ASN A 104 -3.44 -7.77 21.90
CA ASN A 104 -4.05 -6.57 22.44
C ASN A 104 -3.53 -5.38 21.61
N PHE A 105 -4.40 -4.73 20.86
CA PHE A 105 -4.03 -3.51 20.15
C PHE A 105 -3.34 -2.52 21.10
N PRO A 106 -2.32 -1.80 20.65
CA PRO A 106 -1.77 -1.74 19.29
C PRO A 106 -0.66 -2.76 18.99
N GLN A 107 -0.43 -3.72 19.86
CA GLN A 107 0.66 -4.69 19.72
C GLN A 107 0.42 -5.61 18.52
N SER A 108 1.40 -5.72 17.64
CA SER A 108 1.33 -6.64 16.52
C SER A 108 1.67 -8.08 16.90
N VAL A 109 1.06 -9.01 16.18
CA VAL A 109 1.36 -10.44 16.23
C VAL A 109 1.84 -10.88 14.85
N SER A 110 2.98 -11.56 14.81
CA SER A 110 3.51 -12.10 13.56
C SER A 110 2.73 -13.34 13.12
N ASP A 111 2.27 -13.34 11.86
CA ASP A 111 1.66 -14.49 11.20
C ASP A 111 2.70 -15.45 10.60
N SER A 112 3.96 -15.04 10.54
CA SER A 112 5.05 -15.84 9.99
C SER A 112 6.21 -16.01 10.96
N ALA A 113 6.83 -17.17 10.93
CA ALA A 113 8.09 -17.41 11.64
C ALA A 113 9.25 -16.63 10.99
N GLY A 114 10.30 -16.35 11.76
CA GLY A 114 11.52 -15.71 11.27
C GLY A 114 11.48 -14.18 11.20
N ILE A 115 10.39 -13.54 11.59
CA ILE A 115 10.30 -12.09 11.69
C ILE A 115 10.94 -11.62 12.99
N ARG A 116 11.82 -10.60 12.88
CA ARG A 116 12.54 -10.07 14.03
C ARG A 116 11.62 -9.30 14.98
N GLU A 117 11.91 -9.39 16.27
CA GLU A 117 11.17 -8.69 17.32
C GLU A 117 11.16 -7.16 17.14
N SER A 118 12.25 -6.59 16.61
CA SER A 118 12.28 -5.14 16.31
C SER A 118 11.19 -4.72 15.33
N ILE A 119 10.93 -5.53 14.30
CA ILE A 119 9.87 -5.23 13.32
C ILE A 119 8.50 -5.31 13.96
N ARG A 120 8.28 -6.33 14.81
CA ARG A 120 7.04 -6.46 15.58
C ARG A 120 6.79 -5.25 16.48
N ARG A 121 7.82 -4.79 17.20
CA ARG A 121 7.74 -3.61 18.07
C ARG A 121 7.45 -2.31 17.30
N ASP A 122 8.02 -2.19 16.10
CA ASP A 122 7.94 -0.96 15.31
C ASP A 122 6.73 -0.96 14.34
N THR A 123 5.92 -2.04 14.34
CA THR A 123 4.67 -2.13 13.58
C THR A 123 3.48 -2.15 14.55
N LEU A 124 2.77 -1.04 14.62
CA LEU A 124 1.54 -0.94 15.40
C LEU A 124 0.34 -1.37 14.56
N VAL A 125 -0.68 -1.92 15.20
CA VAL A 125 -1.90 -2.40 14.52
C VAL A 125 -3.13 -1.73 15.09
N ALA A 126 -4.01 -1.28 14.20
CA ALA A 126 -5.29 -0.69 14.52
C ALA A 126 -6.46 -1.48 13.90
N PRO A 127 -7.66 -1.44 14.47
CA PRO A 127 -8.87 -1.91 13.81
C PRO A 127 -9.16 -1.07 12.57
N PHE A 128 -9.54 -1.72 11.46
CA PHE A 128 -9.99 -0.99 10.27
C PHE A 128 -11.35 -0.33 10.54
N ASN A 129 -11.59 0.85 9.97
CA ASN A 129 -12.77 1.68 10.18
C ASN A 129 -12.92 2.29 11.61
N ASP A 130 -11.87 2.27 12.42
CA ASP A 130 -11.88 2.94 13.73
C ASP A 130 -10.94 4.17 13.74
N ALA A 131 -11.49 5.32 13.30
CA ALA A 131 -10.76 6.59 13.30
C ALA A 131 -10.42 7.08 14.71
N SER A 132 -11.23 6.72 15.72
CA SER A 132 -10.99 7.11 17.11
C SER A 132 -9.80 6.37 17.70
N PHE A 133 -9.68 5.09 17.39
CA PHE A 133 -8.52 4.29 17.77
C PHE A 133 -7.24 4.76 17.06
N LEU A 134 -7.34 5.04 15.74
CA LEU A 134 -6.22 5.61 14.99
C LEU A 134 -5.75 6.93 15.62
N LYS A 135 -6.69 7.82 15.98
CA LYS A 135 -6.36 9.06 16.66
C LYS A 135 -5.62 8.81 17.98
N SER A 136 -6.09 7.88 18.79
CA SER A 136 -5.46 7.59 20.09
C SER A 136 -4.02 7.09 19.93
N LEU A 137 -3.73 6.28 18.89
CA LEU A 137 -2.38 5.85 18.58
C LEU A 137 -1.48 7.00 18.14
N LEU A 138 -1.97 7.87 17.28
CA LEU A 138 -1.21 9.03 16.81
C LEU A 138 -0.92 10.01 17.94
N ASP A 139 -1.83 10.19 18.89
CA ASP A 139 -1.62 10.99 20.10
C ASP A 139 -0.62 10.31 21.06
N GLU A 140 -0.72 8.98 21.28
CA GLU A 140 0.14 8.23 22.20
C GLU A 140 1.59 8.15 21.71
N TYR A 141 1.79 7.95 20.39
CA TYR A 141 3.10 7.82 19.75
C TYR A 141 3.49 9.06 18.95
N GLU A 142 3.12 10.24 19.46
CA GLU A 142 3.42 11.50 18.78
C GLU A 142 4.92 11.64 18.49
N GLY A 143 5.24 11.96 17.22
CA GLY A 143 6.62 12.10 16.76
C GLY A 143 7.36 10.80 16.46
N GLU A 144 6.76 9.62 16.67
CA GLU A 144 7.41 8.33 16.45
C GLU A 144 6.93 7.61 15.19
N ILE A 145 5.76 7.99 14.64
CA ILE A 145 5.12 7.31 13.51
C ILE A 145 5.59 7.91 12.18
N ALA A 146 6.17 7.08 11.32
CA ALA A 146 6.55 7.45 9.96
C ALA A 146 5.36 7.47 9.01
N ALA A 147 4.50 6.46 9.09
CA ALA A 147 3.36 6.34 8.20
C ALA A 147 2.19 5.56 8.81
N VAL A 148 0.99 5.90 8.35
CA VAL A 148 -0.20 5.05 8.38
C VAL A 148 -0.29 4.34 7.03
N PHE A 149 -0.34 3.02 7.04
CA PHE A 149 -0.29 2.17 5.85
C PHE A 149 -1.55 1.32 5.77
N MET A 150 -2.32 1.43 4.68
CA MET A 150 -3.61 0.78 4.54
C MET A 150 -3.98 0.41 3.10
N GLU A 151 -4.76 -0.67 2.94
CA GLU A 151 -5.63 -0.82 1.78
C GLU A 151 -6.83 0.11 1.99
N PRO A 152 -7.11 1.12 1.13
CA PRO A 152 -8.25 2.03 1.36
C PRO A 152 -9.61 1.34 1.21
N PHE A 153 -9.67 0.21 0.50
CA PHE A 153 -10.76 -0.76 0.48
C PHE A 153 -10.18 -2.10 0.91
N GLN A 154 -10.29 -2.43 2.20
CA GLN A 154 -9.55 -3.56 2.77
C GLN A 154 -10.15 -4.90 2.37
N LYS A 155 -9.50 -5.59 1.43
CA LYS A 155 -9.97 -6.88 0.87
C LYS A 155 -11.39 -6.78 0.29
N THR A 156 -12.42 -7.07 1.09
CA THR A 156 -13.84 -6.99 0.74
C THR A 156 -14.63 -6.07 1.69
N ILE A 157 -13.93 -5.35 2.55
CA ILE A 157 -14.51 -4.46 3.54
C ILE A 157 -14.36 -3.02 3.01
N PRO A 158 -15.48 -2.34 2.70
CA PRO A 158 -15.43 -0.94 2.31
C PRO A 158 -15.03 -0.05 3.49
N PRO A 159 -14.43 1.12 3.22
CA PRO A 159 -14.29 2.12 4.27
C PRO A 159 -15.67 2.63 4.70
N GLU A 160 -15.86 2.82 6.00
CA GLU A 160 -17.04 3.52 6.51
C GLU A 160 -17.00 4.99 6.10
N GLU A 161 -18.20 5.61 6.04
CA GLU A 161 -18.32 7.01 5.65
C GLU A 161 -17.44 7.92 6.51
N GLY A 162 -16.59 8.70 5.85
CA GLY A 162 -15.68 9.64 6.51
C GLY A 162 -14.41 9.02 7.11
N PHE A 163 -14.23 7.69 7.09
CA PHE A 163 -13.03 7.06 7.67
C PHE A 163 -11.73 7.48 6.97
N LEU A 164 -11.68 7.43 5.63
CA LEU A 164 -10.48 7.80 4.87
C LEU A 164 -10.14 9.28 5.04
N ASN A 165 -11.15 10.16 5.01
CA ASN A 165 -10.98 11.59 5.25
C ASN A 165 -10.49 11.89 6.68
N SER A 166 -10.97 11.12 7.66
CA SER A 166 -10.49 11.21 9.04
C SER A 166 -9.03 10.76 9.14
N ALA A 167 -8.67 9.66 8.50
CA ALA A 167 -7.29 9.18 8.45
C ALA A 167 -6.37 10.22 7.81
N ARG A 168 -6.76 10.82 6.67
CA ARG A 168 -5.99 11.89 6.01
C ARG A 168 -5.80 13.10 6.94
N THR A 169 -6.89 13.56 7.56
CA THR A 169 -6.86 14.71 8.48
C THR A 169 -5.95 14.45 9.69
N LEU A 170 -6.06 13.26 10.28
CA LEU A 170 -5.21 12.85 11.40
C LEU A 170 -3.74 12.77 11.00
N CYS A 171 -3.44 12.16 9.87
CA CYS A 171 -2.06 12.08 9.37
C CYS A 171 -1.46 13.47 9.14
N ASN A 172 -2.22 14.40 8.54
CA ASN A 172 -1.77 15.77 8.34
C ASN A 172 -1.50 16.49 9.68
N LYS A 173 -2.39 16.31 10.66
CA LYS A 173 -2.25 16.94 11.98
C LYS A 173 -0.99 16.50 12.74
N HIS A 174 -0.62 15.20 12.61
CA HIS A 174 0.50 14.60 13.35
C HIS A 174 1.81 14.53 12.54
N ASP A 175 1.86 15.14 11.35
CA ASP A 175 3.01 15.05 10.44
C ASP A 175 3.43 13.59 10.17
N VAL A 176 2.44 12.79 9.77
CA VAL A 176 2.58 11.36 9.44
C VAL A 176 2.18 11.15 7.98
N LEU A 177 2.93 10.34 7.26
CA LEU A 177 2.59 10.01 5.88
C LEU A 177 1.40 9.03 5.85
N LEU A 178 0.52 9.21 4.87
CA LEU A 178 -0.55 8.26 4.57
C LEU A 178 -0.17 7.49 3.30
N ILE A 179 -0.03 6.18 3.41
CA ILE A 179 0.29 5.28 2.30
C ILE A 179 -0.96 4.46 1.99
N PHE A 180 -1.49 4.61 0.77
CA PHE A 180 -2.53 3.75 0.25
C PHE A 180 -1.92 2.63 -0.59
N ASP A 181 -2.16 1.39 -0.18
CA ASP A 181 -1.92 0.21 -0.99
C ASP A 181 -3.14 -0.04 -1.88
N GLU A 182 -3.03 0.41 -3.11
CA GLU A 182 -4.06 0.24 -4.13
C GLU A 182 -3.72 -0.87 -5.15
N ILE A 183 -2.81 -1.79 -4.81
CA ILE A 183 -2.41 -2.89 -5.69
C ILE A 183 -3.61 -3.70 -6.19
N ALA A 184 -4.65 -3.82 -5.36
CA ALA A 184 -5.87 -4.56 -5.73
C ALA A 184 -7.01 -3.66 -6.23
N THR A 185 -6.95 -2.37 -6.01
CA THR A 185 -8.08 -1.44 -6.20
C THR A 185 -7.87 -0.39 -7.28
N ASP A 186 -6.62 0.00 -7.54
CA ASP A 186 -6.31 0.98 -8.56
C ASP A 186 -6.70 0.50 -9.96
N PHE A 187 -7.15 1.40 -10.81
CA PHE A 187 -7.71 1.13 -12.15
C PHE A 187 -8.89 0.13 -12.17
N ARG A 188 -9.34 -0.33 -11.00
CA ARG A 188 -10.44 -1.29 -10.87
C ARG A 188 -11.74 -0.64 -10.42
N PHE A 189 -11.67 0.24 -9.43
CA PHE A 189 -12.83 0.97 -8.92
C PHE A 189 -13.12 2.20 -9.76
N ALA A 190 -12.09 2.92 -10.12
CA ALA A 190 -12.09 4.08 -11.02
C ALA A 190 -10.72 4.18 -11.69
N HIS A 191 -10.55 5.12 -12.62
CA HIS A 191 -9.28 5.33 -13.31
C HIS A 191 -8.17 5.80 -12.34
N GLY A 192 -8.51 6.60 -11.34
CA GLY A 192 -7.61 7.05 -10.28
C GLY A 192 -7.75 6.26 -8.97
N GLY A 193 -8.25 5.02 -9.02
CA GLY A 193 -8.34 4.12 -7.87
C GLY A 193 -9.48 4.44 -6.90
N VAL A 194 -9.36 3.90 -5.68
CA VAL A 194 -10.33 4.14 -4.59
C VAL A 194 -10.28 5.59 -4.13
N GLN A 195 -9.12 6.22 -4.16
CA GLN A 195 -8.99 7.63 -3.79
C GLN A 195 -9.82 8.57 -4.68
N GLU A 196 -10.04 8.25 -5.96
CA GLU A 196 -10.96 9.00 -6.82
C GLU A 196 -12.42 8.84 -6.37
N VAL A 197 -12.80 7.65 -5.92
CA VAL A 197 -14.19 7.35 -5.53
C VAL A 197 -14.58 7.99 -4.20
N TYR A 198 -13.65 8.04 -3.26
CA TYR A 198 -13.93 8.50 -1.89
C TYR A 198 -13.41 9.91 -1.57
N GLY A 199 -12.73 10.60 -2.49
CA GLY A 199 -12.20 11.96 -2.33
C GLY A 199 -10.90 11.99 -1.58
#